data_914653307edb0ed7bef39995d454d663
#
_entry.id   914653307edb0ed7bef39995d454d663
#
_cell.length_a   1.000
_cell.length_b   1.000
_cell.length_c   1.000
_cell.angle_alpha   90.00
_cell.angle_beta   90.00
_cell.angle_gamma   90.00
#
_symmetry.space_group_name_H-M   'P 1'
#
loop_
_entity.id
_entity.type
_entity.pdbx_description
1 polymer ?
#
loop_
_entity_poly.entity_id
_entity_poly.type
_entity_poly.pdbx_seq_one_letter_code
_entity_poly.pdbx_strand_id
1 'polypeptide(L)'
;MSAPHCHAPHRPLLEGALGLLLLCPAIAVAQGPGAEEGPRRVVPPAHIREADAMWSRRVWRRIDLREKVNHPLYFPLTPIEGRKSLFDVLRDALLTEGSITAYDPGALLRDDGFTDPLARAEVEALLHRVDTVHTEDLATGELVPVRVESEVGADEITQYLVKEDWVFDKQRSVLDIRIIGLAPMREVRGEDGELRGYAPLFWLYYPELRYLLAQHDAFNRQNDAARPTFEDVFRKRLFSSTIVKVSNVQDRWIADHLTGVDALLEAERLKQELLEFEVDLWHY
;
A
#
# COMPACT_ATOMS: atom_id res chain seq x y z
N MET A 1 -54.17 -24.64 -90.08
CA MET A 1 -53.85 -26.06 -90.39
C MET A 1 -52.82 -26.51 -89.36
N SER A 2 -53.10 -27.66 -88.73
CA SER A 2 -52.24 -28.60 -87.99
C SER A 2 -51.81 -28.18 -86.62
N ALA A 3 -52.54 -28.70 -85.65
CA ALA A 3 -52.04 -29.16 -84.42
C ALA A 3 -51.10 -30.38 -84.60
N PRO A 4 -50.55 -31.03 -83.64
CA PRO A 4 -50.39 -30.97 -82.21
C PRO A 4 -49.02 -31.52 -81.75
N HIS A 5 -48.74 -31.58 -80.51
CA HIS A 5 -48.49 -32.83 -79.72
C HIS A 5 -48.02 -32.51 -78.30
N CYS A 6 -48.78 -33.04 -77.37
CA CYS A 6 -48.42 -33.18 -76.01
C CYS A 6 -47.15 -34.03 -75.79
N HIS A 7 -46.27 -33.58 -74.94
CA HIS A 7 -45.39 -34.46 -74.16
C HIS A 7 -45.27 -33.95 -72.72
N ALA A 8 -45.65 -34.80 -71.81
CA ALA A 8 -45.53 -34.61 -70.39
C ALA A 8 -44.04 -34.83 -69.97
N PRO A 9 -43.47 -34.00 -69.11
CA PRO A 9 -42.17 -34.31 -68.54
C PRO A 9 -42.29 -35.01 -67.21
N HIS A 10 -41.40 -35.97 -67.08
CA HIS A 10 -41.09 -36.72 -65.88
C HIS A 10 -40.73 -35.81 -64.70
N ARG A 11 -41.28 -36.15 -63.50
CA ARG A 11 -40.85 -35.62 -62.23
C ARG A 11 -39.57 -36.39 -61.78
N PRO A 12 -38.47 -35.68 -61.39
CA PRO A 12 -37.42 -36.33 -60.63
C PRO A 12 -37.76 -36.27 -59.14
N LEU A 13 -37.48 -37.35 -58.45
CA LEU A 13 -37.58 -37.56 -57.04
C LEU A 13 -36.70 -36.55 -56.27
N LEU A 14 -37.26 -35.90 -55.29
CA LEU A 14 -36.53 -35.09 -54.29
C LEU A 14 -35.83 -36.10 -53.34
N GLU A 15 -34.53 -36.26 -53.47
CA GLU A 15 -33.68 -36.84 -52.42
C GLU A 15 -33.54 -35.83 -51.29
N GLY A 16 -34.12 -36.14 -50.15
CA GLY A 16 -34.01 -35.37 -48.92
C GLY A 16 -32.59 -35.51 -48.36
N ALA A 17 -31.76 -34.49 -48.52
CA ALA A 17 -30.54 -34.35 -47.76
C ALA A 17 -30.90 -33.90 -46.32
N LEU A 18 -30.92 -34.86 -45.41
CA LEU A 18 -31.03 -34.64 -43.98
C LEU A 18 -29.74 -34.02 -43.47
N GLY A 19 -29.72 -32.66 -43.42
CA GLY A 19 -28.63 -31.91 -42.85
C GLY A 19 -28.57 -32.15 -41.33
N LEU A 20 -27.62 -32.95 -40.90
CA LEU A 20 -27.28 -33.15 -39.49
C LEU A 20 -26.64 -31.87 -38.94
N LEU A 21 -27.47 -31.03 -38.28
CA LEU A 21 -26.99 -29.87 -37.52
C LEU A 21 -26.22 -30.40 -36.32
N LEU A 22 -24.89 -30.41 -36.41
CA LEU A 22 -24.01 -30.61 -35.26
C LEU A 22 -24.17 -29.40 -34.33
N LEU A 23 -25.05 -29.51 -33.33
CA LEU A 23 -25.03 -28.64 -32.14
C LEU A 23 -23.69 -28.88 -31.41
N CYS A 24 -22.71 -28.03 -31.68
CA CYS A 24 -21.57 -27.91 -30.80
C CYS A 24 -22.08 -27.34 -29.46
N PRO A 25 -21.99 -28.05 -28.33
CA PRO A 25 -22.26 -27.40 -27.04
C PRO A 25 -21.18 -26.36 -26.82
N ALA A 26 -21.55 -25.09 -26.91
CA ALA A 26 -20.71 -24.03 -26.39
C ALA A 26 -20.56 -24.29 -24.89
N ILE A 27 -19.43 -24.81 -24.46
CA ILE A 27 -19.05 -24.89 -23.05
C ILE A 27 -18.93 -23.43 -22.62
N ALA A 28 -20.01 -22.87 -22.05
CA ALA A 28 -19.93 -21.65 -21.30
C ALA A 28 -19.07 -21.96 -20.07
N VAL A 29 -17.79 -21.61 -20.16
CA VAL A 29 -16.93 -21.55 -18.99
C VAL A 29 -17.54 -20.45 -18.13
N ALA A 30 -18.30 -20.85 -17.12
CA ALA A 30 -18.74 -19.92 -16.09
C ALA A 30 -17.47 -19.34 -15.47
N GLN A 31 -17.22 -18.05 -15.76
CA GLN A 31 -16.22 -17.29 -15.05
C GLN A 31 -16.68 -17.24 -13.60
N GLY A 32 -16.05 -18.08 -12.76
CA GLY A 32 -16.26 -18.03 -11.32
C GLY A 32 -15.88 -16.64 -10.78
N PRO A 33 -16.29 -16.28 -9.57
CA PRO A 33 -15.88 -15.04 -8.91
C PRO A 33 -14.39 -15.11 -8.58
N GLY A 34 -13.54 -14.86 -9.55
CA GLY A 34 -12.10 -15.02 -9.54
C GLY A 34 -11.49 -14.84 -10.93
N ALA A 35 -12.30 -14.42 -11.93
CA ALA A 35 -11.77 -13.99 -13.22
C ALA A 35 -10.74 -12.93 -12.96
N GLU A 36 -9.49 -13.21 -13.36
CA GLU A 36 -8.34 -12.32 -13.24
C GLU A 36 -8.75 -10.92 -13.71
N GLU A 37 -8.94 -10.02 -12.76
CA GLU A 37 -9.04 -8.61 -13.09
C GLU A 37 -7.69 -8.26 -13.75
N GLY A 38 -7.74 -7.78 -14.98
CA GLY A 38 -6.55 -7.35 -15.69
C GLY A 38 -5.75 -6.32 -14.87
N PRO A 39 -4.50 -6.02 -15.24
CA PRO A 39 -3.62 -5.17 -14.43
C PRO A 39 -4.32 -3.87 -14.07
N ARG A 40 -4.51 -3.65 -12.75
CA ARG A 40 -5.22 -2.49 -12.23
C ARG A 40 -4.42 -1.24 -12.55
N ARG A 41 -5.05 -0.32 -13.26
CA ARG A 41 -4.39 0.90 -13.73
C ARG A 41 -4.32 1.94 -12.62
N VAL A 42 -3.10 2.37 -12.29
CA VAL A 42 -2.87 3.52 -11.39
C VAL A 42 -3.37 4.80 -12.07
N VAL A 43 -4.30 5.51 -11.44
CA VAL A 43 -4.78 6.81 -11.92
C VAL A 43 -3.81 7.89 -11.42
N PRO A 44 -3.14 8.63 -12.33
CA PRO A 44 -2.26 9.71 -11.90
C PRO A 44 -3.07 10.81 -11.17
N PRO A 45 -2.47 11.49 -10.17
CA PRO A 45 -3.12 12.64 -9.55
C PRO A 45 -3.31 13.75 -10.59
N ALA A 46 -4.34 14.57 -10.40
CA ALA A 46 -4.56 15.71 -11.27
C ALA A 46 -3.37 16.67 -11.23
N HIS A 47 -3.00 17.20 -12.39
CA HIS A 47 -1.92 18.18 -12.45
C HIS A 47 -2.39 19.50 -11.86
N ILE A 48 -1.71 20.02 -10.86
CA ILE A 48 -1.91 21.36 -10.29
C ILE A 48 -0.77 22.25 -10.82
N ARG A 49 -1.12 23.35 -11.47
CA ARG A 49 -0.14 24.34 -11.89
C ARG A 49 0.37 25.09 -10.65
N GLU A 50 1.60 25.50 -10.65
CA GLU A 50 2.19 26.29 -9.55
C GLU A 50 1.38 27.57 -9.25
N ALA A 51 0.86 28.21 -10.28
CA ALA A 51 0.00 29.40 -10.15
C ALA A 51 -1.39 29.11 -9.54
N ASP A 52 -1.87 27.86 -9.59
CA ASP A 52 -3.14 27.43 -9.06
C ASP A 52 -3.01 26.85 -7.63
N ALA A 53 -1.80 26.55 -7.19
CA ALA A 53 -1.47 26.12 -5.84
C ALA A 53 -1.45 27.32 -4.89
N MET A 54 -2.62 27.75 -4.43
CA MET A 54 -2.75 28.94 -3.58
C MET A 54 -2.18 28.74 -2.18
N TRP A 55 -2.22 27.54 -1.68
CA TRP A 55 -1.73 27.17 -0.36
C TRP A 55 -1.21 25.74 -0.39
N SER A 56 -0.12 25.49 0.32
CA SER A 56 0.41 24.16 0.53
C SER A 56 1.03 24.01 1.91
N ARG A 57 0.87 22.85 2.50
CA ARG A 57 1.46 22.52 3.80
C ARG A 57 1.91 21.06 3.80
N ARG A 58 3.08 20.78 4.31
CA ARG A 58 3.59 19.43 4.46
C ARG A 58 3.23 18.89 5.82
N VAL A 59 2.72 17.66 5.85
CA VAL A 59 2.22 16.99 7.05
C VAL A 59 2.82 15.59 7.11
N TRP A 60 3.29 15.19 8.29
CA TRP A 60 3.71 13.83 8.57
C TRP A 60 2.71 13.19 9.51
N ARG A 61 2.29 12.00 9.14
CA ARG A 61 1.27 11.24 9.87
C ARG A 61 1.80 9.85 10.20
N ARG A 62 1.46 9.39 11.39
CA ARG A 62 1.76 8.04 11.84
C ARG A 62 0.51 7.18 11.76
N ILE A 63 0.62 6.05 11.09
CA ILE A 63 -0.39 4.99 11.02
C ILE A 63 0.00 3.93 12.03
N ASP A 64 -0.82 3.66 13.03
CA ASP A 64 -0.60 2.59 14.01
C ASP A 64 -1.37 1.34 13.54
N LEU A 65 -0.65 0.26 13.26
CA LEU A 65 -1.23 -0.99 12.74
C LEU A 65 -2.01 -1.79 13.77
N ARG A 66 -1.88 -1.45 15.07
CA ARG A 66 -2.67 -2.05 16.15
C ARG A 66 -4.12 -1.58 16.13
N GLU A 67 -4.41 -0.48 15.47
CA GLU A 67 -5.78 -0.02 15.27
C GLU A 67 -6.51 -0.92 14.28
N LYS A 68 -7.74 -1.32 14.61
CA LYS A 68 -8.55 -2.24 13.78
C LYS A 68 -8.79 -1.74 12.36
N VAL A 69 -8.87 -0.42 12.16
CA VAL A 69 -9.05 0.20 10.84
C VAL A 69 -7.83 -0.05 9.95
N ASN A 70 -6.63 -0.15 10.55
CA ASN A 70 -5.35 -0.30 9.87
C ASN A 70 -4.96 -1.78 9.65
N HIS A 71 -5.72 -2.74 10.17
CA HIS A 71 -5.48 -4.16 9.97
C HIS A 71 -5.32 -4.59 8.50
N PRO A 72 -5.98 -3.97 7.49
CA PRO A 72 -5.71 -4.26 6.09
C PRO A 72 -4.27 -4.07 5.64
N LEU A 73 -3.50 -3.22 6.33
CA LEU A 73 -2.08 -2.98 6.05
C LEU A 73 -1.16 -3.97 6.78
N TYR A 74 -1.64 -4.55 7.89
CA TYR A 74 -0.86 -5.42 8.77
C TYR A 74 -0.99 -6.91 8.43
N PHE A 75 -2.21 -7.39 8.16
CA PHE A 75 -2.50 -8.79 7.92
C PHE A 75 -2.52 -9.15 6.42
N PRO A 76 -2.20 -10.40 6.07
CA PRO A 76 -1.82 -11.53 6.94
C PRO A 76 -0.33 -11.49 7.31
N LEU A 77 0.04 -11.93 8.53
CA LEU A 77 1.45 -12.03 8.96
C LEU A 77 2.20 -13.18 8.28
N THR A 78 1.47 -14.20 7.89
CA THR A 78 1.97 -15.28 7.04
C THR A 78 1.21 -15.25 5.71
N PRO A 79 1.90 -15.35 4.58
CA PRO A 79 1.25 -15.32 3.27
C PRO A 79 0.16 -16.38 3.15
N ILE A 80 -1.06 -15.98 2.76
CA ILE A 80 -2.22 -16.87 2.58
C ILE A 80 -2.83 -16.61 1.21
N GLU A 81 -2.94 -17.63 0.38
CA GLU A 81 -3.59 -17.54 -0.95
C GLU A 81 -3.05 -16.39 -1.83
N GLY A 82 -1.74 -16.17 -1.78
CA GLY A 82 -1.09 -15.10 -2.55
C GLY A 82 -1.22 -13.69 -1.95
N ARG A 83 -1.95 -13.54 -0.84
CA ARG A 83 -2.04 -12.29 -0.09
C ARG A 83 -0.88 -12.21 0.90
N LYS A 84 -0.29 -11.03 0.99
CA LYS A 84 0.84 -10.71 1.88
C LYS A 84 0.53 -9.46 2.67
N SER A 85 1.22 -9.26 3.80
CA SER A 85 1.19 -7.97 4.50
C SER A 85 1.81 -6.87 3.64
N LEU A 86 1.50 -5.61 3.95
CA LEU A 86 2.12 -4.49 3.25
C LEU A 86 3.66 -4.57 3.35
N PHE A 87 4.18 -4.89 4.54
CA PHE A 87 5.63 -4.97 4.74
C PHE A 87 6.28 -6.08 3.92
N ASP A 88 5.67 -7.26 3.83
CA ASP A 88 6.19 -8.35 3.01
C ASP A 88 6.22 -7.98 1.51
N VAL A 89 5.18 -7.28 1.03
CA VAL A 89 5.15 -6.77 -0.35
C VAL A 89 6.30 -5.79 -0.60
N LEU A 90 6.54 -4.87 0.33
CA LEU A 90 7.63 -3.90 0.22
C LEU A 90 9.01 -4.58 0.29
N ARG A 91 9.19 -5.53 1.20
CA ARG A 91 10.42 -6.29 1.35
C ARG A 91 10.74 -7.10 0.09
N ASP A 92 9.76 -7.82 -0.44
CA ASP A 92 9.94 -8.63 -1.65
C ASP A 92 10.29 -7.74 -2.86
N ALA A 93 9.64 -6.58 -2.98
CA ALA A 93 9.93 -5.61 -4.04
C ALA A 93 11.34 -5.01 -3.94
N LEU A 94 11.85 -4.80 -2.72
CA LEU A 94 13.21 -4.29 -2.48
C LEU A 94 14.28 -5.36 -2.69
N LEU A 95 14.07 -6.56 -2.10
CA LEU A 95 15.10 -7.59 -2.04
C LEU A 95 15.04 -8.61 -3.18
N THR A 96 13.86 -8.91 -3.69
CA THR A 96 13.70 -9.96 -4.70
C THR A 96 13.57 -9.38 -6.10
N GLU A 97 12.68 -8.41 -6.26
CA GLU A 97 12.34 -7.85 -7.57
C GLU A 97 13.25 -6.68 -7.97
N GLY A 98 13.69 -5.88 -6.99
CA GLY A 98 14.42 -4.63 -7.25
C GLY A 98 13.56 -3.59 -7.99
N SER A 99 12.24 -3.64 -7.79
CA SER A 99 11.28 -2.80 -8.52
C SER A 99 11.10 -1.41 -7.90
N ILE A 100 11.49 -1.22 -6.65
CA ILE A 100 11.39 0.05 -5.91
C ILE A 100 12.73 0.40 -5.24
N THR A 101 12.92 1.69 -4.95
CA THR A 101 14.12 2.20 -4.30
C THR A 101 13.81 2.61 -2.86
N ALA A 102 14.66 2.15 -1.92
CA ALA A 102 14.68 2.62 -0.55
C ALA A 102 15.68 3.76 -0.38
N TYR A 103 15.38 4.70 0.51
CA TYR A 103 16.22 5.87 0.82
C TYR A 103 16.59 5.90 2.29
N ASP A 104 17.83 6.31 2.57
CA ASP A 104 18.36 6.40 3.94
C ASP A 104 17.65 7.52 4.72
N PRO A 105 17.12 7.27 5.91
CA PRO A 105 16.60 8.30 6.79
C PRO A 105 17.70 9.16 7.46
N GLY A 106 18.97 8.93 7.13
CA GLY A 106 20.13 9.64 7.65
C GLY A 106 20.49 9.28 9.10
N ALA A 107 21.62 9.74 9.57
CA ALA A 107 22.17 9.43 10.90
C ALA A 107 21.25 9.83 12.06
N LEU A 108 20.43 10.87 11.89
CA LEU A 108 19.45 11.32 12.88
C LEU A 108 18.06 10.70 12.66
N LEU A 109 17.90 9.83 11.67
CA LEU A 109 16.63 9.18 11.28
C LEU A 109 15.51 10.19 10.96
N ARG A 110 15.88 11.38 10.44
CA ARG A 110 14.97 12.49 10.16
C ARG A 110 15.06 13.00 8.72
N ASP A 111 16.00 12.46 7.93
CA ASP A 111 16.09 12.79 6.52
C ASP A 111 14.98 12.11 5.74
N ASP A 112 14.15 12.91 5.12
CA ASP A 112 13.03 12.49 4.31
C ASP A 112 13.06 13.13 2.92
N GLY A 113 14.26 13.56 2.50
CA GLY A 113 14.51 14.25 1.23
C GLY A 113 14.56 13.32 0.02
N PHE A 114 14.65 12.01 0.21
CA PHE A 114 14.83 11.00 -0.85
C PHE A 114 16.09 11.25 -1.68
N THR A 115 17.18 11.68 -1.02
CA THR A 115 18.44 12.03 -1.69
C THR A 115 19.40 10.87 -1.79
N ASP A 116 19.47 10.06 -0.75
CA ASP A 116 20.46 8.98 -0.60
C ASP A 116 19.82 7.61 -0.78
N PRO A 117 19.86 7.04 -1.99
CA PRO A 117 19.30 5.72 -2.25
C PRO A 117 20.15 4.63 -1.62
N LEU A 118 19.52 3.70 -0.91
CA LEU A 118 20.15 2.54 -0.32
C LEU A 118 20.37 1.45 -1.38
N ALA A 119 21.58 0.87 -1.39
CA ALA A 119 21.84 -0.31 -2.16
C ALA A 119 21.12 -1.54 -1.56
N ARG A 120 20.80 -2.54 -2.40
CA ARG A 120 20.14 -3.77 -1.95
C ARG A 120 20.83 -4.42 -0.75
N ALA A 121 22.16 -4.48 -0.75
CA ALA A 121 22.93 -5.07 0.36
C ALA A 121 22.78 -4.28 1.67
N GLU A 122 22.59 -2.96 1.59
CA GLU A 122 22.36 -2.11 2.75
C GLU A 122 20.95 -2.32 3.30
N VAL A 123 19.94 -2.44 2.44
CA VAL A 123 18.58 -2.80 2.85
C VAL A 123 18.55 -4.18 3.49
N GLU A 124 19.26 -5.16 2.91
CA GLU A 124 19.38 -6.51 3.47
C GLU A 124 20.03 -6.47 4.86
N ALA A 125 21.08 -5.67 5.03
CA ALA A 125 21.74 -5.50 6.33
C ALA A 125 20.83 -4.80 7.38
N LEU A 126 19.98 -3.85 6.96
CA LEU A 126 18.99 -3.21 7.84
C LEU A 126 17.88 -4.16 8.30
N LEU A 127 17.51 -5.10 7.44
CA LEU A 127 16.49 -6.11 7.72
C LEU A 127 17.04 -7.37 8.38
N HIS A 128 18.36 -7.55 8.37
CA HIS A 128 19.02 -8.67 9.03
C HIS A 128 19.32 -8.33 10.48
N ARG A 129 18.87 -9.17 11.39
CA ARG A 129 19.08 -9.02 12.83
C ARG A 129 19.89 -10.17 13.37
N VAL A 130 20.86 -9.83 14.18
CA VAL A 130 21.69 -10.81 14.88
C VAL A 130 21.47 -10.63 16.37
N ASP A 131 20.75 -11.57 16.98
CA ASP A 131 20.53 -11.59 18.42
C ASP A 131 21.38 -12.69 19.09
N THR A 132 21.87 -12.41 20.29
CA THR A 132 22.54 -13.41 21.11
C THR A 132 21.56 -13.89 22.18
N VAL A 133 21.06 -15.10 22.03
CA VAL A 133 20.16 -15.73 23.00
C VAL A 133 20.98 -16.65 23.90
N HIS A 134 20.82 -16.52 25.20
CA HIS A 134 21.44 -17.44 26.16
C HIS A 134 20.55 -18.67 26.32
N THR A 135 21.04 -19.80 25.84
CA THR A 135 20.35 -21.11 25.94
C THR A 135 21.04 -21.97 26.97
N GLU A 136 20.28 -22.62 27.85
CA GLU A 136 20.80 -23.56 28.83
C GLU A 136 21.28 -24.85 28.13
N ASP A 137 22.54 -25.18 28.28
CA ASP A 137 23.07 -26.47 27.80
C ASP A 137 22.51 -27.60 28.70
N LEU A 138 21.72 -28.47 28.09
CA LEU A 138 21.07 -29.60 28.78
C LEU A 138 22.05 -30.58 29.41
N ALA A 139 23.33 -30.58 29.02
CA ALA A 139 24.35 -31.46 29.55
C ALA A 139 25.11 -30.87 30.77
N THR A 140 25.33 -29.56 30.78
CA THR A 140 26.11 -28.86 31.80
C THR A 140 25.30 -27.96 32.71
N GLY A 141 24.09 -27.56 32.30
CA GLY A 141 23.24 -26.58 33.00
C GLY A 141 23.79 -25.13 32.91
N GLU A 142 24.79 -24.90 32.08
CA GLU A 142 25.39 -23.58 31.90
C GLU A 142 24.67 -22.83 30.77
N LEU A 143 24.54 -21.49 30.93
CA LEU A 143 24.00 -20.62 29.92
C LEU A 143 25.04 -20.34 28.84
N VAL A 144 24.87 -20.92 27.65
CA VAL A 144 25.72 -20.70 26.49
C VAL A 144 25.12 -19.66 25.57
N PRO A 145 25.86 -18.61 25.17
CA PRO A 145 25.38 -17.66 24.21
C PRO A 145 25.32 -18.30 22.82
N VAL A 146 24.11 -18.34 22.27
CA VAL A 146 23.83 -18.80 20.88
C VAL A 146 23.50 -17.60 20.03
N ARG A 147 24.24 -17.43 18.94
CA ARG A 147 23.95 -16.40 17.95
C ARG A 147 22.78 -16.86 17.08
N VAL A 148 21.68 -16.12 17.14
CA VAL A 148 20.49 -16.35 16.31
C VAL A 148 20.40 -15.24 15.26
N GLU A 149 20.42 -15.63 14.01
CA GLU A 149 20.20 -14.72 12.89
C GLU A 149 18.73 -14.78 12.50
N SER A 150 18.09 -13.63 12.46
CA SER A 150 16.68 -13.50 12.07
C SER A 150 16.52 -12.33 11.10
N GLU A 151 15.47 -12.38 10.28
CA GLU A 151 15.07 -11.24 9.45
C GLU A 151 13.93 -10.50 10.12
N VAL A 152 13.88 -9.18 9.92
CA VAL A 152 12.77 -8.36 10.38
C VAL A 152 11.50 -8.80 9.67
N GLY A 153 10.56 -9.33 10.43
CA GLY A 153 9.27 -9.80 9.95
C GLY A 153 8.21 -8.71 9.91
N ALA A 154 7.08 -9.04 9.28
CA ALA A 154 5.92 -8.15 9.24
C ALA A 154 5.33 -7.88 10.63
N ASP A 155 5.49 -8.79 11.57
CA ASP A 155 5.03 -8.70 12.96
C ASP A 155 5.81 -7.67 13.79
N GLU A 156 7.05 -7.37 13.40
CA GLU A 156 7.89 -6.35 14.06
C GLU A 156 7.54 -4.92 13.61
N ILE A 157 6.90 -4.77 12.45
CA ILE A 157 6.50 -3.47 11.92
C ILE A 157 5.09 -3.15 12.43
N THR A 158 5.02 -2.30 13.44
CA THR A 158 3.75 -1.93 14.08
C THR A 158 3.23 -0.55 13.66
N GLN A 159 4.05 0.22 12.95
CA GLN A 159 3.68 1.57 12.52
C GLN A 159 4.26 1.90 11.14
N TYR A 160 3.55 2.79 10.43
CA TYR A 160 4.08 3.47 9.24
C TYR A 160 4.08 4.97 9.44
N LEU A 161 5.10 5.63 8.94
CA LEU A 161 5.16 7.09 8.81
C LEU A 161 4.83 7.47 7.37
N VAL A 162 3.90 8.41 7.21
CA VAL A 162 3.47 8.92 5.90
C VAL A 162 3.79 10.40 5.82
N LYS A 163 4.46 10.80 4.74
CA LYS A 163 4.75 12.20 4.39
C LYS A 163 3.78 12.63 3.31
N GLU A 164 3.06 13.72 3.54
CA GLU A 164 2.01 14.22 2.67
C GLU A 164 2.22 15.70 2.34
N ASP A 165 1.88 16.08 1.12
CA ASP A 165 1.70 17.48 0.72
C ASP A 165 0.21 17.76 0.56
N TRP A 166 -0.29 18.70 1.34
CA TRP A 166 -1.65 19.21 1.29
C TRP A 166 -1.63 20.47 0.46
N VAL A 167 -2.29 20.45 -0.69
CA VAL A 167 -2.26 21.55 -1.66
C VAL A 167 -3.68 21.97 -1.98
N PHE A 168 -4.00 23.24 -1.80
CA PHE A 168 -5.28 23.78 -2.23
C PHE A 168 -5.19 24.25 -3.68
N ASP A 169 -5.96 23.61 -4.54
CA ASP A 169 -6.10 23.96 -5.95
C ASP A 169 -7.21 24.99 -6.13
N LYS A 170 -6.82 26.22 -6.42
CA LYS A 170 -7.72 27.34 -6.65
C LYS A 170 -8.67 27.11 -7.84
N GLN A 171 -8.20 26.43 -8.88
CA GLN A 171 -8.99 26.24 -10.09
C GLN A 171 -10.16 25.26 -9.86
N ARG A 172 -9.91 24.20 -9.08
CA ARG A 172 -10.92 23.19 -8.76
C ARG A 172 -11.62 23.45 -7.43
N SER A 173 -11.12 24.40 -6.64
CA SER A 173 -11.57 24.67 -5.26
C SER A 173 -11.59 23.43 -4.40
N VAL A 174 -10.52 22.63 -4.45
CA VAL A 174 -10.39 21.35 -3.73
C VAL A 174 -9.05 21.29 -3.00
N LEU A 175 -9.07 20.81 -1.77
CA LEU A 175 -7.86 20.41 -1.07
C LEU A 175 -7.40 19.04 -1.56
N ASP A 176 -6.29 19.00 -2.28
CA ASP A 176 -5.68 17.78 -2.81
C ASP A 176 -4.57 17.31 -1.85
N ILE A 177 -4.72 16.10 -1.31
CA ILE A 177 -3.76 15.53 -0.37
C ILE A 177 -2.94 14.47 -1.10
N ARG A 178 -1.64 14.71 -1.23
CA ARG A 178 -0.71 13.86 -1.95
C ARG A 178 0.27 13.19 -1.01
N ILE A 179 0.28 11.88 -1.02
CA ILE A 179 1.30 11.12 -0.32
C ILE A 179 2.59 11.21 -1.14
N ILE A 180 3.67 11.62 -0.49
CA ILE A 180 5.00 11.76 -1.08
C ILE A 180 5.90 10.61 -0.66
N GLY A 181 5.79 10.17 0.58
CA GLY A 181 6.63 9.10 1.13
C GLY A 181 5.93 8.23 2.12
N LEU A 182 6.44 7.00 2.20
CA LEU A 182 6.03 5.98 3.16
C LEU A 182 7.29 5.39 3.80
N ALA A 183 7.30 5.26 5.13
CA ALA A 183 8.39 4.62 5.85
C ALA A 183 7.85 3.61 6.86
N PRO A 184 8.26 2.33 6.82
CA PRO A 184 8.01 1.39 7.88
C PRO A 184 8.82 1.78 9.13
N MET A 185 8.18 1.69 10.30
CA MET A 185 8.76 2.07 11.58
C MET A 185 9.01 0.83 12.42
N ARG A 186 10.22 0.73 12.96
CA ARG A 186 10.56 -0.29 13.97
C ARG A 186 10.59 0.29 15.37
N GLU A 187 10.35 -0.56 16.36
CA GLU A 187 10.54 -0.23 17.77
C GLU A 187 12.03 -0.07 18.09
N VAL A 188 12.36 1.01 18.77
CA VAL A 188 13.69 1.24 19.36
C VAL A 188 13.57 0.96 20.84
N ARG A 189 14.28 -0.07 21.32
CA ARG A 189 14.34 -0.46 22.73
C ARG A 189 15.68 -0.07 23.32
N GLY A 190 15.66 0.35 24.60
CA GLY A 190 16.86 0.59 25.36
C GLY A 190 17.55 -0.74 25.78
N GLU A 191 18.74 -0.64 26.38
CA GLU A 191 19.47 -1.79 26.94
C GLU A 191 18.66 -2.48 28.07
N ASP A 192 17.76 -1.77 28.69
CA ASP A 192 16.82 -2.23 29.71
C ASP A 192 15.59 -2.98 29.12
N GLY A 193 15.49 -3.07 27.77
CA GLY A 193 14.36 -3.65 27.05
C GLY A 193 13.13 -2.73 26.95
N GLU A 194 13.15 -1.56 27.59
CA GLU A 194 12.03 -0.62 27.53
C GLU A 194 11.93 0.05 26.15
N LEU A 195 10.69 0.29 25.71
CA LEU A 195 10.43 0.98 24.47
C LEU A 195 10.82 2.46 24.58
N ARG A 196 11.85 2.87 23.85
CA ARG A 196 12.34 4.25 23.78
C ARG A 196 11.63 5.09 22.72
N GLY A 197 11.09 4.45 21.69
CA GLY A 197 10.39 5.11 20.61
C GLY A 197 10.31 4.26 19.34
N TYR A 198 10.08 4.94 18.23
CA TYR A 198 10.01 4.33 16.90
C TYR A 198 10.95 5.07 15.96
N ALA A 199 11.59 4.33 15.08
CA ALA A 199 12.50 4.87 14.07
C ALA A 199 12.13 4.33 12.69
N PRO A 200 12.19 5.17 11.64
CA PRO A 200 12.03 4.69 10.28
C PRO A 200 13.20 3.77 9.90
N LEU A 201 12.89 2.65 9.24
CA LEU A 201 13.90 1.76 8.70
C LEU A 201 14.52 2.36 7.43
N PHE A 202 13.67 2.81 6.54
CA PHE A 202 14.00 3.49 5.28
C PHE A 202 12.78 4.26 4.79
N TRP A 203 13.00 5.17 3.87
CA TRP A 203 11.94 5.86 3.16
C TRP A 203 11.70 5.26 1.78
N LEU A 204 10.45 5.27 1.35
CA LEU A 204 10.01 4.87 0.02
C LEU A 204 9.31 6.04 -0.65
N TYR A 205 9.67 6.33 -1.89
CA TYR A 205 9.02 7.38 -2.67
C TYR A 205 7.66 6.88 -3.18
N TYR A 206 6.59 7.42 -2.62
CA TYR A 206 5.24 6.89 -2.83
C TYR A 206 4.75 6.92 -4.29
N PRO A 207 5.05 7.93 -5.13
CA PRO A 207 4.64 7.93 -6.53
C PRO A 207 5.13 6.72 -7.34
N GLU A 208 6.32 6.20 -7.04
CA GLU A 208 6.86 4.97 -7.64
C GLU A 208 6.19 3.72 -7.04
N LEU A 209 5.98 3.75 -5.73
CA LEU A 209 5.39 2.67 -4.97
C LEU A 209 3.95 2.33 -5.41
N ARG A 210 3.19 3.30 -5.92
CA ARG A 210 1.79 3.12 -6.33
C ARG A 210 1.57 1.99 -7.32
N TYR A 211 2.52 1.80 -8.25
CA TYR A 211 2.40 0.74 -9.27
C TYR A 211 2.52 -0.66 -8.65
N LEU A 212 3.37 -0.82 -7.66
CA LEU A 212 3.47 -2.05 -6.87
C LEU A 212 2.21 -2.26 -6.02
N LEU A 213 1.79 -1.24 -5.29
CA LEU A 213 0.63 -1.30 -4.40
C LEU A 213 -0.69 -1.60 -5.12
N ALA A 214 -0.81 -1.21 -6.39
CA ALA A 214 -1.98 -1.50 -7.21
C ALA A 214 -2.07 -2.97 -7.63
N GLN A 215 -0.98 -3.72 -7.59
CA GLN A 215 -0.93 -5.14 -7.99
C GLN A 215 -1.23 -6.10 -6.82
N HIS A 216 -1.16 -5.61 -5.57
CA HIS A 216 -1.33 -6.43 -4.39
C HIS A 216 -2.62 -6.09 -3.64
N ASP A 217 -3.38 -7.14 -3.33
CA ASP A 217 -4.63 -7.02 -2.59
C ASP A 217 -4.36 -6.80 -1.10
N ALA A 218 -5.03 -5.81 -0.52
CA ALA A 218 -5.08 -5.61 0.92
C ALA A 218 -6.14 -6.53 1.55
N PHE A 219 -5.91 -6.95 2.78
CA PHE A 219 -6.88 -7.74 3.53
C PHE A 219 -8.19 -6.94 3.72
N ASN A 220 -9.32 -7.53 3.33
CA ASN A 220 -10.63 -6.95 3.58
C ASN A 220 -11.36 -7.74 4.65
N ARG A 221 -11.54 -7.12 5.80
CA ARG A 221 -12.19 -7.74 6.95
C ARG A 221 -13.71 -7.94 6.79
N GLN A 222 -14.35 -7.13 5.95
CA GLN A 222 -15.82 -7.05 5.90
C GLN A 222 -16.42 -7.80 4.71
N ASN A 223 -15.67 -7.98 3.64
CA ASN A 223 -16.21 -8.57 2.42
C ASN A 223 -15.10 -9.22 1.58
N ASP A 224 -15.10 -10.55 1.56
CA ASP A 224 -14.13 -11.34 0.80
C ASP A 224 -14.29 -11.20 -0.73
N ALA A 225 -15.48 -10.78 -1.19
CA ALA A 225 -15.71 -10.54 -2.61
C ALA A 225 -15.14 -9.20 -3.09
N ALA A 226 -14.98 -8.22 -2.19
CA ALA A 226 -14.34 -6.95 -2.52
C ALA A 226 -12.84 -7.04 -2.20
N ARG A 227 -12.01 -6.92 -3.23
CA ARG A 227 -10.55 -6.99 -3.14
C ARG A 227 -9.94 -5.59 -3.35
N PRO A 228 -9.92 -4.73 -2.31
CA PRO A 228 -9.21 -3.46 -2.41
C PRO A 228 -7.71 -3.71 -2.53
N THR A 229 -7.03 -2.93 -3.34
CA THR A 229 -5.57 -2.94 -3.37
C THR A 229 -5.00 -2.07 -2.25
N PHE A 230 -3.70 -2.24 -1.93
CA PHE A 230 -3.03 -1.30 -1.03
C PHE A 230 -3.08 0.15 -1.59
N GLU A 231 -3.00 0.32 -2.92
CA GLU A 231 -3.15 1.64 -3.54
C GLU A 231 -4.54 2.23 -3.28
N ASP A 232 -5.61 1.42 -3.34
CA ASP A 232 -6.96 1.86 -2.99
C ASP A 232 -7.08 2.31 -1.53
N VAL A 233 -6.44 1.56 -0.60
CA VAL A 233 -6.43 1.91 0.83
C VAL A 233 -5.80 3.28 1.04
N PHE A 234 -4.66 3.54 0.45
CA PHE A 234 -3.97 4.83 0.57
C PHE A 234 -4.70 5.96 -0.18
N ARG A 235 -5.10 5.74 -1.41
CA ARG A 235 -5.76 6.73 -2.25
C ARG A 235 -7.13 7.17 -1.70
N LYS A 236 -7.92 6.21 -1.21
CA LYS A 236 -9.23 6.46 -0.59
C LYS A 236 -9.12 6.81 0.90
N ARG A 237 -7.90 6.83 1.44
CA ARG A 237 -7.60 7.12 2.84
C ARG A 237 -8.38 6.22 3.82
N LEU A 238 -8.47 4.93 3.51
CA LEU A 238 -9.16 3.93 4.33
C LEU A 238 -8.29 3.48 5.52
N PHE A 239 -7.65 4.42 6.19
CA PHE A 239 -6.79 4.19 7.36
C PHE A 239 -6.97 5.30 8.38
N SER A 240 -6.72 4.97 9.64
CA SER A 240 -6.60 5.91 10.74
C SER A 240 -5.14 6.33 10.92
N SER A 241 -4.91 7.59 11.25
CA SER A 241 -3.56 8.10 11.49
C SER A 241 -3.54 9.36 12.35
N THR A 242 -2.44 9.57 13.06
CA THR A 242 -2.22 10.73 13.94
C THR A 242 -1.16 11.63 13.32
N ILE A 243 -1.36 12.95 13.34
CA ILE A 243 -0.37 13.93 12.91
C ILE A 243 0.77 13.94 13.92
N VAL A 244 2.01 13.81 13.44
CA VAL A 244 3.22 13.82 14.27
C VAL A 244 4.13 15.01 14.00
N LYS A 245 3.95 15.64 12.83
CA LYS A 245 4.67 16.85 12.44
C LYS A 245 3.89 17.59 11.36
N VAL A 246 3.93 18.90 11.41
CA VAL A 246 3.52 19.80 10.33
C VAL A 246 4.70 20.70 10.03
N SER A 247 4.89 21.07 8.76
CA SER A 247 5.97 21.98 8.37
C SER A 247 5.95 23.24 9.24
N ASN A 248 7.05 23.51 9.91
CA ASN A 248 7.22 24.64 10.81
C ASN A 248 8.65 25.20 10.67
N VAL A 249 8.85 26.44 11.08
CA VAL A 249 10.12 27.16 10.94
C VAL A 249 11.31 26.47 11.64
N GLN A 250 11.02 25.72 12.70
CA GLN A 250 12.05 25.06 13.53
C GLN A 250 12.25 23.60 13.14
N ASP A 251 11.50 23.11 12.18
CA ASP A 251 11.49 21.71 11.73
C ASP A 251 11.30 20.68 12.87
N ARG A 252 10.53 21.04 13.90
CA ARG A 252 10.30 20.22 15.10
C ARG A 252 9.16 19.24 14.91
N TRP A 253 9.35 18.05 15.46
CA TRP A 253 8.30 17.08 15.68
C TRP A 253 7.51 17.43 16.93
N ILE A 254 6.24 17.01 17.01
CA ILE A 254 5.43 17.18 18.22
C ILE A 254 6.13 16.52 19.43
N ALA A 255 6.70 15.34 19.23
CA ALA A 255 7.43 14.59 20.25
C ALA A 255 8.71 15.29 20.77
N ASP A 256 9.25 16.29 20.05
CA ASP A 256 10.44 17.02 20.50
C ASP A 256 10.14 17.99 21.66
N HIS A 257 8.88 18.36 21.86
CA HIS A 257 8.50 19.36 22.85
C HIS A 257 7.28 18.98 23.71
N LEU A 258 6.51 17.99 23.30
CA LEU A 258 5.34 17.49 24.01
C LEU A 258 5.37 15.97 24.12
N THR A 259 4.91 15.44 25.25
CA THR A 259 4.88 13.99 25.52
C THR A 259 3.50 13.54 26.00
N GLY A 260 3.20 12.25 25.85
CA GLY A 260 1.98 11.65 26.39
C GLY A 260 0.70 12.29 25.83
N VAL A 261 -0.20 12.68 26.71
CA VAL A 261 -1.50 13.24 26.36
C VAL A 261 -1.40 14.58 25.67
N ASP A 262 -0.43 15.43 26.07
CA ASP A 262 -0.25 16.76 25.48
C ASP A 262 0.14 16.67 24.01
N ALA A 263 0.95 15.68 23.64
CA ALA A 263 1.30 15.43 22.25
C ALA A 263 0.07 15.00 21.41
N LEU A 264 -0.84 14.22 21.99
CA LEU A 264 -2.08 13.81 21.32
C LEU A 264 -3.05 15.00 21.16
N LEU A 265 -3.17 15.84 22.17
CA LEU A 265 -3.99 17.05 22.10
C LEU A 265 -3.47 18.02 21.05
N GLU A 266 -2.15 18.18 20.95
CA GLU A 266 -1.55 19.03 19.91
C GLU A 266 -1.77 18.45 18.51
N ALA A 267 -1.65 17.13 18.35
CA ALA A 267 -1.96 16.47 17.10
C ALA A 267 -3.41 16.69 16.65
N GLU A 268 -4.36 16.61 17.59
CA GLU A 268 -5.78 16.86 17.30
C GLU A 268 -6.04 18.36 17.04
N ARG A 269 -5.38 19.27 17.76
CA ARG A 269 -5.45 20.71 17.50
C ARG A 269 -4.98 21.05 16.08
N LEU A 270 -3.85 20.49 15.65
CA LEU A 270 -3.33 20.68 14.29
C LEU A 270 -4.25 20.12 13.22
N LYS A 271 -4.86 18.97 13.49
CA LYS A 271 -5.85 18.36 12.61
C LYS A 271 -7.09 19.26 12.49
N GLN A 272 -7.56 19.81 13.60
CA GLN A 272 -8.70 20.73 13.65
C GLN A 272 -8.37 22.02 12.87
N GLU A 273 -7.20 22.62 13.07
CA GLU A 273 -6.73 23.79 12.35
C GLU A 273 -6.74 23.57 10.81
N LEU A 274 -6.30 22.39 10.35
CA LEU A 274 -6.31 22.04 8.93
C LEU A 274 -7.74 21.89 8.39
N LEU A 275 -8.65 21.30 9.18
CA LEU A 275 -10.07 21.15 8.81
C LEU A 275 -10.79 22.51 8.78
N GLU A 276 -10.56 23.36 9.77
CA GLU A 276 -11.12 24.71 9.81
C GLU A 276 -10.65 25.53 8.60
N PHE A 277 -9.37 25.44 8.25
CA PHE A 277 -8.84 26.08 7.07
C PHE A 277 -9.53 25.60 5.79
N GLU A 278 -9.78 24.30 5.66
CA GLU A 278 -10.54 23.75 4.51
C GLU A 278 -11.97 24.32 4.43
N VAL A 279 -12.65 24.37 5.58
CA VAL A 279 -14.02 24.93 5.67
C VAL A 279 -14.04 26.42 5.30
N ASP A 280 -13.07 27.19 5.78
CA ASP A 280 -12.97 28.64 5.53
C ASP A 280 -12.76 28.93 4.02
N LEU A 281 -12.04 28.08 3.31
CA LEU A 281 -11.83 28.19 1.87
C LEU A 281 -13.11 28.05 1.04
N TRP A 282 -14.14 27.38 1.58
CA TRP A 282 -15.45 27.24 0.93
C TRP A 282 -16.37 28.45 1.13
N HIS A 283 -16.01 29.37 2.01
CA HIS A 283 -16.84 30.54 2.34
C HIS A 283 -16.41 31.82 1.58
N TYR A 284 -15.41 31.71 0.68
CA TYR A 284 -14.94 32.83 -0.16
C TYR A 284 -15.44 32.70 -1.62
#